data_d48d3e2fb9157f9935d7cae51416ce75
#
_entry.id   d48d3e2fb9157f9935d7cae51416ce75
#
_cell.length_a   1.000
_cell.length_b   1.000
_cell.length_c   1.000
_cell.angle_alpha   90.00
_cell.angle_beta   90.00
_cell.angle_gamma   90.00
#
_symmetry.space_group_name_H-M   'P 1'
#
loop_
_entity.id
_entity.type
_entity.pdbx_description
1 polymer ?
#
loop_
_entity_poly.entity_id
_entity_poly.type
_entity_poly.pdbx_seq_one_letter_code
_entity_poly.pdbx_strand_id
1 'polypeptide(L)'
;MKSFVSTFALGLSLALSTPVLAQQAAPTAAEADKFVADAEKSLAEFSVFNAQVQWINNTYITDDTDAVAAKVGAEGTEMSVKLASEAARYMNAPGLSYDTKRKLDILRGGLVLPAPATPEAAKELNDIATRLNSTYGKGKGTLDGKPINGSDIEAEMGTIRDPAKLAEMWTSWHDNVSTPMRGDYAKLVEIANQGAKDLGYADVGAMWRSGYDMPADDFAKLTDKLWTQVKPLYDQLHCYTRTKLNEKYGDAVQPKTGPIRADLLGNMWAQEWGGLYPIVAPAGAGDIGYDIGDLLKTKGYDPI
;
A
#
# COMPACT_ATOMS: atom_id res chain seq x y z
N MET A 1 4.51 99.54 -10.51
CA MET A 1 3.43 98.67 -10.01
C MET A 1 3.87 97.27 -10.18
N LYS A 2 4.27 96.61 -9.10
CA LYS A 2 4.77 95.19 -9.07
C LYS A 2 3.76 94.33 -8.30
N SER A 3 3.08 93.43 -8.99
CA SER A 3 2.16 92.48 -8.38
C SER A 3 2.96 91.30 -7.83
N PHE A 4 2.78 90.99 -6.55
CA PHE A 4 3.24 89.79 -5.90
C PHE A 4 2.17 88.71 -6.07
N VAL A 5 2.52 87.58 -6.64
CA VAL A 5 1.70 86.36 -6.66
C VAL A 5 2.25 85.44 -5.63
N SER A 6 1.46 85.20 -4.60
CA SER A 6 1.80 84.22 -3.51
C SER A 6 1.33 82.83 -3.89
N THR A 7 2.25 81.87 -4.06
CA THR A 7 1.94 80.52 -4.38
C THR A 7 1.85 79.72 -3.07
N PHE A 8 0.64 79.27 -2.72
CA PHE A 8 0.40 78.33 -1.62
C PHE A 8 0.70 76.89 -2.11
N ALA A 9 1.74 76.31 -1.60
CA ALA A 9 2.03 74.87 -1.81
C ALA A 9 1.26 74.04 -0.77
N LEU A 10 0.22 73.29 -1.19
CA LEU A 10 -0.44 72.29 -0.40
C LEU A 10 0.43 71.04 -0.44
N GLY A 11 1.09 70.74 0.67
CA GLY A 11 1.79 69.46 0.87
C GLY A 11 0.78 68.29 1.14
N LEU A 12 0.57 67.43 0.15
CA LEU A 12 -0.21 66.20 0.28
C LEU A 12 0.69 65.11 0.88
N SER A 13 0.59 64.89 2.18
CA SER A 13 1.26 63.78 2.86
C SER A 13 0.52 62.49 2.52
N LEU A 14 1.02 61.70 1.52
CA LEU A 14 0.60 60.33 1.31
C LEU A 14 1.15 59.48 2.47
N ALA A 15 0.31 59.13 3.44
CA ALA A 15 0.58 58.05 4.38
C ALA A 15 0.54 56.73 3.60
N LEU A 16 1.73 56.20 3.27
CA LEU A 16 1.88 54.84 2.80
C LEU A 16 1.55 53.87 3.97
N SER A 17 0.29 53.47 4.06
CA SER A 17 -0.10 52.32 4.89
C SER A 17 0.47 51.08 4.23
N THR A 18 1.64 50.63 4.69
CA THR A 18 2.13 49.27 4.43
C THR A 18 1.11 48.30 5.02
N PRO A 19 0.61 47.33 4.22
CA PRO A 19 -0.20 46.26 4.80
C PRO A 19 0.68 45.52 5.81
N VAL A 20 0.35 45.62 7.09
CA VAL A 20 0.88 44.71 8.12
C VAL A 20 0.35 43.35 7.74
N LEU A 21 1.19 42.55 7.05
CA LEU A 21 0.95 41.12 6.94
C LEU A 21 0.90 40.63 8.39
N ALA A 22 -0.29 40.26 8.85
CA ALA A 22 -0.47 39.64 10.15
C ALA A 22 0.43 38.40 10.17
N GLN A 23 1.55 38.51 10.85
CA GLN A 23 2.48 37.43 11.06
C GLN A 23 1.68 36.38 11.87
N GLN A 24 1.31 35.27 11.21
CA GLN A 24 0.61 34.20 11.89
C GLN A 24 1.44 33.83 13.12
N ALA A 25 0.85 33.90 14.31
CA ALA A 25 1.52 33.54 15.55
C ALA A 25 2.12 32.13 15.39
N ALA A 26 3.33 31.93 15.93
CA ALA A 26 3.95 30.61 15.91
C ALA A 26 3.04 29.59 16.62
N PRO A 27 2.85 28.39 16.08
CA PRO A 27 1.96 27.39 16.63
C PRO A 27 2.43 26.97 18.03
N THR A 28 1.50 26.76 18.94
CA THR A 28 1.74 26.36 20.33
C THR A 28 1.50 24.86 20.55
N ALA A 29 2.08 24.30 21.63
CA ALA A 29 1.82 22.91 22.02
C ALA A 29 0.34 22.66 22.33
N ALA A 30 -0.36 23.60 22.97
CA ALA A 30 -1.79 23.44 23.27
C ALA A 30 -2.67 23.44 21.99
N GLU A 31 -2.32 24.20 20.97
CA GLU A 31 -3.00 24.14 19.68
C GLU A 31 -2.72 22.83 18.97
N ALA A 32 -1.49 22.31 19.05
CA ALA A 32 -1.12 21.00 18.53
C ALA A 32 -1.89 19.85 19.21
N ASP A 33 -1.98 19.87 20.54
CA ASP A 33 -2.75 18.89 21.32
C ASP A 33 -4.23 18.89 20.91
N LYS A 34 -4.82 20.09 20.79
CA LYS A 34 -6.21 20.22 20.32
C LYS A 34 -6.38 19.70 18.89
N PHE A 35 -5.49 20.05 17.97
CA PHE A 35 -5.52 19.58 16.59
C PHE A 35 -5.47 18.05 16.52
N VAL A 36 -4.55 17.43 17.28
CA VAL A 36 -4.42 15.96 17.33
C VAL A 36 -5.69 15.31 17.85
N ALA A 37 -6.29 15.84 18.93
CA ALA A 37 -7.54 15.31 19.48
C ALA A 37 -8.72 15.42 18.49
N ASP A 38 -8.84 16.54 17.80
CA ASP A 38 -9.87 16.76 16.78
C ASP A 38 -9.64 15.83 15.56
N ALA A 39 -8.38 15.62 15.14
CA ALA A 39 -8.02 14.71 14.07
C ALA A 39 -8.35 13.25 14.42
N GLU A 40 -7.96 12.78 15.61
CA GLU A 40 -8.27 11.43 16.09
C GLU A 40 -9.79 11.17 16.09
N LYS A 41 -10.57 12.13 16.57
CA LYS A 41 -12.03 12.04 16.57
C LYS A 41 -12.59 11.91 15.15
N SER A 42 -12.19 12.80 14.24
CA SER A 42 -12.68 12.80 12.86
C SER A 42 -12.31 11.50 12.11
N LEU A 43 -11.09 11.02 12.31
CA LEU A 43 -10.62 9.76 11.73
C LEU A 43 -11.39 8.54 12.28
N ALA A 44 -11.66 8.52 13.60
CA ALA A 44 -12.43 7.44 14.22
C ALA A 44 -13.87 7.41 13.69
N GLU A 45 -14.55 8.56 13.58
CA GLU A 45 -15.89 8.66 13.04
C GLU A 45 -15.96 8.21 11.57
N PHE A 46 -15.00 8.65 10.75
CA PHE A 46 -14.92 8.25 9.33
C PHE A 46 -14.58 6.76 9.16
N SER A 47 -13.71 6.21 10.00
CA SER A 47 -13.21 4.83 9.87
C SER A 47 -14.32 3.77 9.91
N VAL A 48 -15.33 3.97 10.74
CA VAL A 48 -16.46 3.03 10.88
C VAL A 48 -17.23 2.93 9.56
N PHE A 49 -17.61 4.09 9.00
CA PHE A 49 -18.35 4.12 7.73
C PHE A 49 -17.49 3.59 6.57
N ASN A 50 -16.24 4.00 6.49
CA ASN A 50 -15.32 3.49 5.47
C ASN A 50 -15.16 1.97 5.56
N ALA A 51 -14.97 1.41 6.76
CA ALA A 51 -14.85 -0.03 6.95
C ALA A 51 -16.11 -0.79 6.48
N GLN A 52 -17.31 -0.27 6.73
CA GLN A 52 -18.56 -0.86 6.25
C GLN A 52 -18.65 -0.86 4.71
N VAL A 53 -18.28 0.25 4.07
CA VAL A 53 -18.26 0.37 2.61
C VAL A 53 -17.24 -0.59 2.00
N GLN A 54 -16.03 -0.65 2.54
CA GLN A 54 -14.99 -1.58 2.07
C GLN A 54 -15.40 -3.05 2.26
N TRP A 55 -16.05 -3.39 3.38
CA TRP A 55 -16.58 -4.73 3.59
C TRP A 55 -17.59 -5.12 2.52
N ILE A 56 -18.56 -4.23 2.25
CA ILE A 56 -19.58 -4.48 1.20
C ILE A 56 -18.90 -4.65 -0.16
N ASN A 57 -17.98 -3.77 -0.53
CA ASN A 57 -17.28 -3.85 -1.82
C ASN A 57 -16.46 -5.14 -1.95
N ASN A 58 -15.69 -5.52 -0.92
CA ASN A 58 -14.85 -6.71 -0.97
C ASN A 58 -15.63 -8.04 -0.95
N THR A 59 -16.82 -8.05 -0.37
CA THR A 59 -17.67 -9.25 -0.29
C THR A 59 -18.69 -9.34 -1.42
N TYR A 60 -18.99 -8.22 -2.09
CA TYR A 60 -19.95 -8.15 -3.20
C TYR A 60 -19.45 -7.16 -4.26
N ILE A 61 -18.55 -7.60 -5.12
CA ILE A 61 -17.85 -6.77 -6.11
C ILE A 61 -18.74 -6.55 -7.33
N THR A 62 -19.36 -5.36 -7.42
CA THR A 62 -20.18 -4.90 -8.54
C THR A 62 -19.75 -3.49 -8.94
N ASP A 63 -20.24 -3.01 -10.10
CA ASP A 63 -19.96 -1.65 -10.55
C ASP A 63 -20.52 -0.59 -9.59
N ASP A 64 -21.67 -0.89 -8.95
CA ASP A 64 -22.29 0.01 -7.97
C ASP A 64 -21.48 0.07 -6.66
N THR A 65 -21.03 -1.07 -6.13
CA THR A 65 -20.20 -1.11 -4.92
C THR A 65 -18.81 -0.54 -5.17
N ASP A 66 -18.23 -0.74 -6.36
CA ASP A 66 -16.99 -0.10 -6.80
C ASP A 66 -17.13 1.44 -6.80
N ALA A 67 -18.24 1.97 -7.35
CA ALA A 67 -18.48 3.42 -7.40
C ALA A 67 -18.61 4.04 -5.99
N VAL A 68 -19.29 3.35 -5.07
CA VAL A 68 -19.42 3.81 -3.69
C VAL A 68 -18.08 3.74 -2.96
N ALA A 69 -17.33 2.65 -3.12
CA ALA A 69 -16.01 2.50 -2.49
C ALA A 69 -15.01 3.55 -2.99
N ALA A 70 -14.98 3.83 -4.29
CA ALA A 70 -14.12 4.87 -4.86
C ALA A 70 -14.45 6.26 -4.31
N LYS A 71 -15.75 6.60 -4.17
CA LYS A 71 -16.18 7.88 -3.61
C LYS A 71 -15.75 8.03 -2.15
N VAL A 72 -16.02 7.03 -1.31
CA VAL A 72 -15.64 7.08 0.12
C VAL A 72 -14.12 7.06 0.28
N GLY A 73 -13.41 6.31 -0.56
CA GLY A 73 -11.95 6.33 -0.62
C GLY A 73 -11.39 7.72 -0.95
N ALA A 74 -12.00 8.43 -1.91
CA ALA A 74 -11.60 9.80 -2.25
C ALA A 74 -11.79 10.77 -1.06
N GLU A 75 -12.95 10.72 -0.39
CA GLU A 75 -13.22 11.51 0.82
C GLU A 75 -12.18 11.24 1.93
N GLY A 76 -11.82 9.97 2.14
CA GLY A 76 -10.79 9.57 3.09
C GLY A 76 -9.40 10.09 2.72
N THR A 77 -9.05 10.04 1.42
CA THR A 77 -7.77 10.56 0.92
C THR A 77 -7.68 12.07 1.10
N GLU A 78 -8.72 12.82 0.73
CA GLU A 78 -8.78 14.27 0.91
C GLU A 78 -8.63 14.67 2.38
N MET A 79 -9.37 13.99 3.28
CA MET A 79 -9.26 14.21 4.72
C MET A 79 -7.85 13.93 5.23
N SER A 80 -7.26 12.82 4.84
CA SER A 80 -5.92 12.43 5.28
C SER A 80 -4.83 13.38 4.78
N VAL A 81 -4.90 13.84 3.52
CA VAL A 81 -3.97 14.83 2.96
C VAL A 81 -4.10 16.17 3.69
N LYS A 82 -5.33 16.60 3.99
CA LYS A 82 -5.58 17.82 4.77
C LYS A 82 -4.97 17.71 6.17
N LEU A 83 -5.21 16.61 6.87
CA LEU A 83 -4.67 16.38 8.21
C LEU A 83 -3.14 16.30 8.20
N ALA A 84 -2.53 15.64 7.22
CA ALA A 84 -1.08 15.55 7.07
C ALA A 84 -0.45 16.94 6.83
N SER A 85 -1.05 17.75 5.96
CA SER A 85 -0.60 19.11 5.66
C SER A 85 -0.72 20.01 6.89
N GLU A 86 -1.78 19.88 7.66
CA GLU A 86 -1.99 20.68 8.87
C GLU A 86 -1.07 20.21 10.00
N ALA A 87 -0.84 18.90 10.19
CA ALA A 87 0.11 18.34 11.14
C ALA A 87 1.53 18.91 10.93
N ALA A 88 1.95 19.10 9.66
CA ALA A 88 3.26 19.67 9.33
C ALA A 88 3.50 21.04 9.95
N ARG A 89 2.43 21.84 10.17
CA ARG A 89 2.53 23.18 10.79
C ARG A 89 2.93 23.13 12.25
N TYR A 90 2.59 22.07 12.95
CA TYR A 90 2.82 21.89 14.38
C TYR A 90 4.12 21.18 14.75
N MET A 91 4.80 20.56 13.76
CA MET A 91 5.98 19.71 14.01
C MET A 91 7.10 20.39 14.80
N ASN A 92 7.24 21.70 14.66
CA ASN A 92 8.28 22.51 15.31
C ASN A 92 7.74 23.39 16.44
N ALA A 93 6.50 23.16 16.91
CA ALA A 93 5.95 23.93 18.01
C ALA A 93 6.77 23.66 19.29
N PRO A 94 7.12 24.72 20.05
CA PRO A 94 7.90 24.53 21.27
C PRO A 94 7.06 23.84 22.36
N GLY A 95 7.67 22.94 23.11
CA GLY A 95 7.03 22.26 24.24
C GLY A 95 6.07 21.12 23.92
N LEU A 96 6.12 20.59 22.69
CA LEU A 96 5.35 19.39 22.34
C LEU A 96 5.71 18.21 23.27
N SER A 97 4.68 17.49 23.74
CA SER A 97 4.87 16.20 24.39
C SER A 97 5.38 15.16 23.39
N TYR A 98 6.03 14.10 23.86
CA TYR A 98 6.42 12.97 23.02
C TYR A 98 5.21 12.38 22.29
N ASP A 99 4.09 12.19 22.99
CA ASP A 99 2.87 11.62 22.44
C ASP A 99 2.29 12.48 21.31
N THR A 100 2.16 13.80 21.55
CA THR A 100 1.67 14.73 20.53
C THR A 100 2.58 14.77 19.32
N LYS A 101 3.90 14.82 19.52
CA LYS A 101 4.86 14.78 18.42
C LYS A 101 4.73 13.49 17.60
N ARG A 102 4.63 12.35 18.28
CA ARG A 102 4.46 11.04 17.66
C ARG A 102 3.18 10.95 16.81
N LYS A 103 2.06 11.46 17.33
CA LYS A 103 0.79 11.52 16.62
C LYS A 103 0.85 12.42 15.39
N LEU A 104 1.52 13.57 15.49
CA LEU A 104 1.76 14.45 14.34
C LEU A 104 2.62 13.75 13.26
N ASP A 105 3.66 13.03 13.66
CA ASP A 105 4.49 12.24 12.73
C ASP A 105 3.66 11.15 12.02
N ILE A 106 2.79 10.45 12.75
CA ILE A 106 1.88 9.43 12.20
C ILE A 106 0.89 10.06 11.22
N LEU A 107 0.24 11.18 11.57
CA LEU A 107 -0.67 11.89 10.67
C LEU A 107 0.01 12.30 9.37
N ARG A 108 1.26 12.77 9.45
CA ARG A 108 2.02 13.23 8.28
C ARG A 108 2.50 12.10 7.39
N GLY A 109 2.91 10.96 7.97
CA GLY A 109 3.51 9.83 7.25
C GLY A 109 2.58 8.64 7.05
N GLY A 110 1.38 8.63 7.63
CA GLY A 110 0.48 7.48 7.67
C GLY A 110 -0.35 7.24 6.41
N LEU A 111 -0.22 8.08 5.39
CA LEU A 111 -0.88 7.87 4.10
C LEU A 111 -0.24 6.70 3.35
N VAL A 112 -1.04 5.68 3.00
CA VAL A 112 -0.56 4.56 2.18
C VAL A 112 -0.30 5.02 0.74
N LEU A 113 -1.26 5.73 0.16
CA LEU A 113 -1.18 6.32 -1.18
C LEU A 113 -1.59 7.80 -1.09
N PRO A 114 -0.63 8.74 -1.01
CA PRO A 114 -0.94 10.15 -1.01
C PRO A 114 -1.35 10.61 -2.41
N ALA A 115 -2.20 11.63 -2.47
CA ALA A 115 -2.50 12.37 -3.70
C ALA A 115 -2.11 13.83 -3.53
N PRO A 116 -1.89 14.59 -4.61
CA PRO A 116 -1.89 16.05 -4.56
C PRO A 116 -3.14 16.58 -3.86
N ALA A 117 -3.01 17.73 -3.18
CA ALA A 117 -4.08 18.29 -2.32
C ALA A 117 -5.22 18.92 -3.16
N THR A 118 -5.75 18.18 -4.14
CA THR A 118 -6.91 18.55 -4.95
C THR A 118 -7.95 17.44 -4.93
N PRO A 119 -9.26 17.76 -4.92
CA PRO A 119 -10.33 16.75 -4.97
C PRO A 119 -10.23 15.85 -6.21
N GLU A 120 -9.84 16.40 -7.34
CA GLU A 120 -9.70 15.68 -8.62
C GLU A 120 -8.61 14.61 -8.53
N ALA A 121 -7.46 14.94 -7.93
CA ALA A 121 -6.36 13.99 -7.78
C ALA A 121 -6.71 12.85 -6.79
N ALA A 122 -7.35 13.18 -5.68
CA ALA A 122 -7.85 12.17 -4.73
C ALA A 122 -8.89 11.25 -5.37
N LYS A 123 -9.81 11.83 -6.16
CA LYS A 123 -10.79 11.06 -6.91
C LYS A 123 -10.13 10.13 -7.93
N GLU A 124 -9.23 10.64 -8.77
CA GLU A 124 -8.54 9.84 -9.80
C GLU A 124 -7.75 8.70 -9.18
N LEU A 125 -7.00 8.95 -8.09
CA LEU A 125 -6.27 7.92 -7.35
C LEU A 125 -7.19 6.79 -6.90
N ASN A 126 -8.32 7.11 -6.27
CA ASN A 126 -9.23 6.12 -5.71
C ASN A 126 -10.07 5.41 -6.78
N ASP A 127 -10.44 6.09 -7.87
CA ASP A 127 -11.06 5.45 -9.04
C ASP A 127 -10.12 4.39 -9.64
N ILE A 128 -8.83 4.70 -9.78
CA ILE A 128 -7.82 3.75 -10.29
C ILE A 128 -7.63 2.61 -9.29
N ALA A 129 -7.43 2.89 -8.00
CA ALA A 129 -7.25 1.87 -6.98
C ALA A 129 -8.44 0.89 -6.94
N THR A 130 -9.65 1.41 -7.01
CA THR A 130 -10.89 0.60 -7.04
C THR A 130 -10.97 -0.26 -8.31
N ARG A 131 -10.63 0.30 -9.50
CA ARG A 131 -10.58 -0.50 -10.73
C ARG A 131 -9.56 -1.63 -10.67
N LEU A 132 -8.37 -1.36 -10.11
CA LEU A 132 -7.34 -2.37 -9.90
C LEU A 132 -7.85 -3.51 -8.99
N ASN A 133 -8.46 -3.17 -7.85
CA ASN A 133 -9.05 -4.14 -6.94
C ASN A 133 -10.18 -4.94 -7.60
N SER A 134 -11.07 -4.28 -8.33
CA SER A 134 -12.17 -4.91 -9.06
C SER A 134 -11.67 -5.84 -10.15
N THR A 135 -10.67 -5.43 -10.94
CA THR A 135 -10.05 -6.27 -11.97
C THR A 135 -9.42 -7.52 -11.36
N TYR A 136 -8.73 -7.36 -10.23
CA TYR A 136 -8.15 -8.48 -9.49
C TYR A 136 -9.23 -9.42 -8.93
N GLY A 137 -10.23 -8.89 -8.25
CA GLY A 137 -11.27 -9.69 -7.58
C GLY A 137 -12.21 -10.40 -8.56
N LYS A 138 -12.47 -9.82 -9.75
CA LYS A 138 -13.27 -10.44 -10.82
C LYS A 138 -12.44 -11.31 -11.78
N GLY A 139 -11.11 -11.30 -11.62
CA GLY A 139 -10.16 -11.96 -12.51
C GLY A 139 -10.36 -13.47 -12.58
N LYS A 140 -10.05 -14.03 -13.76
CA LYS A 140 -10.11 -15.47 -14.00
C LYS A 140 -8.92 -15.93 -14.83
N GLY A 141 -8.35 -17.07 -14.43
CA GLY A 141 -7.49 -17.87 -15.28
C GLY A 141 -8.27 -19.03 -15.92
N THR A 142 -7.55 -20.06 -16.38
CA THR A 142 -8.14 -21.28 -16.93
C THR A 142 -7.49 -22.53 -16.33
N LEU A 143 -8.29 -23.59 -16.22
CA LEU A 143 -7.86 -24.95 -15.91
C LEU A 143 -8.61 -25.93 -16.82
N ASP A 144 -7.88 -26.76 -17.57
CA ASP A 144 -8.44 -27.61 -18.61
C ASP A 144 -9.30 -26.84 -19.62
N GLY A 145 -8.89 -25.62 -19.99
CA GLY A 145 -9.60 -24.70 -20.89
C GLY A 145 -10.87 -24.06 -20.31
N LYS A 146 -11.20 -24.29 -19.03
CA LYS A 146 -12.38 -23.71 -18.37
C LYS A 146 -11.99 -22.56 -17.44
N PRO A 147 -12.82 -21.49 -17.40
CA PRO A 147 -12.56 -20.39 -16.48
C PRO A 147 -12.54 -20.84 -15.01
N ILE A 148 -11.55 -20.36 -14.27
CA ILE A 148 -11.37 -20.60 -12.82
C ILE A 148 -11.00 -19.28 -12.14
N ASN A 149 -11.54 -19.00 -10.95
CA ASN A 149 -11.25 -17.79 -10.19
C ASN A 149 -9.91 -17.88 -9.46
N GLY A 150 -9.42 -16.73 -8.96
CA GLY A 150 -8.11 -16.66 -8.31
C GLY A 150 -7.98 -17.51 -7.05
N SER A 151 -9.02 -17.56 -6.20
CA SER A 151 -9.00 -18.36 -4.97
C SER A 151 -8.94 -19.85 -5.26
N ASP A 152 -9.69 -20.31 -6.27
CA ASP A 152 -9.66 -21.71 -6.69
C ASP A 152 -8.30 -22.07 -7.33
N ILE A 153 -7.71 -21.16 -8.14
CA ILE A 153 -6.36 -21.36 -8.69
C ILE A 153 -5.34 -21.53 -7.54
N GLU A 154 -5.41 -20.69 -6.52
CA GLU A 154 -4.48 -20.76 -5.39
C GLU A 154 -4.60 -22.09 -4.65
N ALA A 155 -5.83 -22.56 -4.40
CA ALA A 155 -6.08 -23.87 -3.78
C ALA A 155 -5.56 -25.04 -4.65
N GLU A 156 -5.85 -25.00 -5.96
CA GLU A 156 -5.45 -26.06 -6.89
C GLU A 156 -3.94 -26.11 -7.11
N MET A 157 -3.26 -24.95 -7.18
CA MET A 157 -1.79 -24.90 -7.31
C MET A 157 -1.07 -25.50 -6.10
N GLY A 158 -1.68 -25.50 -4.92
CA GLY A 158 -1.17 -26.17 -3.72
C GLY A 158 -1.20 -27.70 -3.82
N THR A 159 -2.09 -28.28 -4.62
CA THR A 159 -2.40 -29.71 -4.67
C THR A 159 -2.06 -30.39 -5.99
N ILE A 160 -2.35 -29.74 -7.12
CA ILE A 160 -2.04 -30.26 -8.47
C ILE A 160 -0.53 -30.41 -8.65
N ARG A 161 -0.14 -31.53 -9.32
CA ARG A 161 1.27 -31.85 -9.61
C ARG A 161 1.54 -32.06 -11.11
N ASP A 162 0.55 -31.78 -11.96
CA ASP A 162 0.72 -31.78 -13.41
C ASP A 162 1.32 -30.45 -13.86
N PRO A 163 2.55 -30.43 -14.42
CA PRO A 163 3.23 -29.19 -14.76
C PRO A 163 2.58 -28.44 -15.94
N ALA A 164 1.76 -29.09 -16.78
CA ALA A 164 1.04 -28.43 -17.85
C ALA A 164 -0.16 -27.65 -17.27
N LYS A 165 -0.91 -28.25 -16.35
CA LYS A 165 -2.03 -27.60 -15.65
C LYS A 165 -1.55 -26.44 -14.78
N LEU A 166 -0.43 -26.61 -14.06
CA LEU A 166 0.18 -25.55 -13.26
C LEU A 166 0.59 -24.36 -14.13
N ALA A 167 1.23 -24.62 -15.29
CA ALA A 167 1.59 -23.59 -16.25
C ALA A 167 0.35 -22.89 -16.84
N GLU A 168 -0.71 -23.65 -17.17
CA GLU A 168 -1.95 -23.07 -17.68
C GLU A 168 -2.58 -22.10 -16.70
N MET A 169 -2.77 -22.50 -15.43
CA MET A 169 -3.36 -21.66 -14.41
C MET A 169 -2.52 -20.40 -14.17
N TRP A 170 -1.21 -20.57 -13.99
CA TRP A 170 -0.30 -19.46 -13.69
C TRP A 170 -0.25 -18.45 -14.85
N THR A 171 -0.05 -18.92 -16.08
CA THR A 171 0.07 -18.05 -17.27
C THR A 171 -1.24 -17.34 -17.57
N SER A 172 -2.36 -18.09 -17.61
CA SER A 172 -3.66 -17.51 -17.93
C SER A 172 -4.09 -16.44 -16.90
N TRP A 173 -3.81 -16.65 -15.61
CA TRP A 173 -4.08 -15.63 -14.61
C TRP A 173 -3.25 -14.36 -14.83
N HIS A 174 -1.93 -14.50 -15.03
CA HIS A 174 -1.07 -13.34 -15.20
C HIS A 174 -1.37 -12.57 -16.49
N ASP A 175 -1.68 -13.27 -17.57
CA ASP A 175 -2.03 -12.64 -18.85
C ASP A 175 -3.40 -11.94 -18.78
N ASN A 176 -4.40 -12.57 -18.18
CA ASN A 176 -5.76 -12.05 -18.13
C ASN A 176 -5.97 -10.96 -17.08
N VAL A 177 -5.22 -10.98 -15.98
CA VAL A 177 -5.40 -10.07 -14.84
C VAL A 177 -4.26 -9.07 -14.73
N SER A 178 -3.02 -9.52 -14.63
CA SER A 178 -1.89 -8.62 -14.35
C SER A 178 -1.54 -7.71 -15.52
N THR A 179 -1.59 -8.24 -16.77
CA THR A 179 -1.24 -7.46 -17.95
C THR A 179 -2.17 -6.27 -18.18
N PRO A 180 -3.52 -6.41 -18.11
CA PRO A 180 -4.44 -5.27 -18.25
C PRO A 180 -4.30 -4.20 -17.16
N MET A 181 -3.87 -4.57 -15.94
CA MET A 181 -3.72 -3.65 -14.82
C MET A 181 -2.51 -2.71 -14.94
N ARG A 182 -1.56 -3.00 -15.80
CA ARG A 182 -0.24 -2.35 -15.83
C ARG A 182 -0.31 -0.83 -16.05
N GLY A 183 -1.20 -0.37 -16.93
CA GLY A 183 -1.38 1.06 -17.22
C GLY A 183 -1.96 1.84 -16.05
N ASP A 184 -3.01 1.32 -15.44
CA ASP A 184 -3.63 1.90 -14.24
C ASP A 184 -2.65 1.91 -13.06
N TYR A 185 -1.88 0.83 -12.87
CA TYR A 185 -0.88 0.78 -11.80
C TYR A 185 0.23 1.84 -11.98
N ALA A 186 0.72 2.03 -13.21
CA ALA A 186 1.70 3.06 -13.50
C ALA A 186 1.16 4.47 -13.21
N LYS A 187 -0.10 4.74 -13.57
CA LYS A 187 -0.75 6.03 -13.28
C LYS A 187 -0.99 6.25 -11.79
N LEU A 188 -1.37 5.20 -11.06
CA LEU A 188 -1.49 5.24 -9.59
C LEU A 188 -0.17 5.67 -8.93
N VAL A 189 0.95 5.05 -9.36
CA VAL A 189 2.30 5.38 -8.84
C VAL A 189 2.69 6.81 -9.16
N GLU A 190 2.37 7.32 -10.37
CA GLU A 190 2.63 8.72 -10.74
C GLU A 190 1.93 9.70 -9.79
N ILE A 191 0.62 9.49 -9.56
CA ILE A 191 -0.18 10.34 -8.66
C ILE A 191 0.35 10.26 -7.23
N ALA A 192 0.62 9.05 -6.73
CA ALA A 192 1.13 8.85 -5.38
C ALA A 192 2.52 9.47 -5.17
N ASN A 193 3.41 9.39 -6.16
CA ASN A 193 4.71 10.05 -6.11
C ASN A 193 4.59 11.58 -6.08
N GLN A 194 3.65 12.16 -6.81
CA GLN A 194 3.41 13.59 -6.76
C GLN A 194 2.87 14.00 -5.38
N GLY A 195 1.89 13.28 -4.84
CA GLY A 195 1.37 13.52 -3.49
C GLY A 195 2.46 13.40 -2.41
N ALA A 196 3.35 12.41 -2.50
CA ALA A 196 4.48 12.27 -1.59
C ALA A 196 5.45 13.46 -1.67
N LYS A 197 5.72 14.00 -2.86
CA LYS A 197 6.55 15.19 -3.05
C LYS A 197 5.92 16.43 -2.43
N ASP A 198 4.60 16.60 -2.57
CA ASP A 198 3.86 17.71 -1.97
C ASP A 198 3.92 17.67 -0.43
N LEU A 199 4.09 16.47 0.15
CA LEU A 199 4.32 16.24 1.59
C LEU A 199 5.80 16.33 2.01
N GLY A 200 6.72 16.66 1.08
CA GLY A 200 8.14 16.86 1.36
C GLY A 200 9.01 15.58 1.30
N TYR A 201 8.50 14.49 0.73
CA TYR A 201 9.28 13.28 0.48
C TYR A 201 9.82 13.24 -0.96
N ALA A 202 10.88 12.49 -1.21
CA ALA A 202 11.42 12.32 -2.56
C ALA A 202 10.45 11.56 -3.48
N ASP A 203 9.79 10.56 -2.94
CA ASP A 203 8.81 9.71 -3.59
C ASP A 203 7.97 8.95 -2.54
N VAL A 204 6.97 8.18 -2.98
CA VAL A 204 6.13 7.36 -2.08
C VAL A 204 6.94 6.27 -1.38
N GLY A 205 7.99 5.74 -2.00
CA GLY A 205 8.86 4.74 -1.38
C GLY A 205 9.67 5.32 -0.21
N ALA A 206 10.18 6.54 -0.34
CA ALA A 206 10.85 7.26 0.74
C ALA A 206 9.87 7.56 1.89
N MET A 207 8.62 7.96 1.55
CA MET A 207 7.57 8.17 2.53
C MET A 207 7.25 6.87 3.31
N TRP A 208 7.06 5.74 2.64
CA TRP A 208 6.81 4.46 3.31
C TRP A 208 7.94 4.04 4.23
N ARG A 209 9.20 4.16 3.77
CA ARG A 209 10.37 3.82 4.60
C ARG A 209 10.52 4.71 5.82
N SER A 210 10.07 5.96 5.77
CA SER A 210 10.11 6.86 6.92
C SER A 210 9.21 6.45 8.09
N GLY A 211 8.20 5.61 7.82
CA GLY A 211 7.28 5.08 8.83
C GLY A 211 7.89 4.02 9.77
N TYR A 212 9.14 3.59 9.53
CA TYR A 212 9.82 2.57 10.35
C TYR A 212 10.65 3.15 11.51
N ASP A 213 10.38 4.36 11.97
CA ASP A 213 11.08 5.04 13.07
C ASP A 213 12.59 5.23 12.86
N MET A 214 13.03 5.29 11.61
CA MET A 214 14.39 5.57 11.22
C MET A 214 14.46 6.31 9.88
N PRO A 215 15.58 6.95 9.52
CA PRO A 215 15.77 7.52 8.19
C PRO A 215 15.56 6.47 7.10
N ALA A 216 14.87 6.84 6.01
CA ALA A 216 14.50 5.92 4.93
C ALA A 216 15.70 5.15 4.34
N ASP A 217 16.85 5.82 4.21
CA ASP A 217 18.07 5.18 3.70
C ASP A 217 18.71 4.21 4.70
N ASP A 218 18.55 4.45 6.00
CA ASP A 218 19.04 3.54 7.04
C ASP A 218 18.17 2.29 7.12
N PHE A 219 16.86 2.42 6.90
CA PHE A 219 15.96 1.27 6.75
C PHE A 219 16.36 0.43 5.53
N ALA A 220 16.65 1.04 4.38
CA ALA A 220 17.12 0.33 3.20
C ALA A 220 18.42 -0.44 3.47
N LYS A 221 19.42 0.21 4.11
CA LYS A 221 20.67 -0.47 4.51
C LYS A 221 20.44 -1.62 5.49
N LEU A 222 19.48 -1.46 6.41
CA LEU A 222 19.12 -2.52 7.36
C LEU A 222 18.54 -3.74 6.63
N THR A 223 17.63 -3.55 5.69
CA THR A 223 17.03 -4.64 4.90
C THR A 223 18.08 -5.33 4.03
N ASP A 224 19.01 -4.58 3.39
CA ASP A 224 20.12 -5.14 2.63
C ASP A 224 21.07 -5.99 3.50
N LYS A 225 21.35 -5.50 4.71
CA LYS A 225 22.15 -6.25 5.69
C LYS A 225 21.46 -7.56 6.08
N LEU A 226 20.16 -7.51 6.41
CA LEU A 226 19.38 -8.70 6.77
C LEU A 226 19.32 -9.70 5.63
N TRP A 227 19.10 -9.21 4.39
CA TRP A 227 19.15 -10.07 3.21
C TRP A 227 20.52 -10.76 3.06
N THR A 228 21.60 -10.02 3.18
CA THR A 228 22.96 -10.57 3.10
C THR A 228 23.21 -11.68 4.13
N GLN A 229 22.63 -11.54 5.33
CA GLN A 229 22.74 -12.55 6.40
C GLN A 229 21.90 -13.80 6.14
N VAL A 230 20.71 -13.65 5.55
CA VAL A 230 19.78 -14.77 5.27
C VAL A 230 20.08 -15.45 3.94
N LYS A 231 20.66 -14.72 2.98
CA LYS A 231 20.88 -15.20 1.62
C LYS A 231 21.60 -16.55 1.52
N PRO A 232 22.64 -16.88 2.30
CA PRO A 232 23.29 -18.19 2.22
C PRO A 232 22.34 -19.36 2.52
N LEU A 233 21.45 -19.19 3.49
CA LEU A 233 20.41 -20.19 3.80
C LEU A 233 19.38 -20.30 2.67
N TYR A 234 18.94 -19.15 2.15
CA TYR A 234 18.00 -19.10 1.03
C TYR A 234 18.58 -19.77 -0.22
N ASP A 235 19.83 -19.52 -0.57
CA ASP A 235 20.51 -20.14 -1.72
C ASP A 235 20.56 -21.67 -1.60
N GLN A 236 20.80 -22.21 -0.39
CA GLN A 236 20.80 -23.65 -0.13
C GLN A 236 19.40 -24.23 -0.25
N LEU A 237 18.38 -23.58 0.33
CA LEU A 237 16.99 -23.98 0.22
C LEU A 237 16.51 -23.98 -1.24
N HIS A 238 16.85 -22.93 -1.97
CA HIS A 238 16.51 -22.80 -3.40
C HIS A 238 17.18 -23.92 -4.23
N CYS A 239 18.47 -24.18 -3.97
CA CYS A 239 19.21 -25.27 -4.64
C CYS A 239 18.58 -26.64 -4.34
N TYR A 240 18.28 -26.93 -3.08
CA TYR A 240 17.66 -28.18 -2.65
C TYR A 240 16.28 -28.36 -3.30
N THR A 241 15.41 -27.36 -3.21
CA THR A 241 14.07 -27.39 -3.79
C THR A 241 14.12 -27.59 -5.31
N ARG A 242 14.99 -26.85 -6.01
CA ARG A 242 15.19 -27.03 -7.47
C ARG A 242 15.61 -28.47 -7.80
N THR A 243 16.51 -29.06 -7.03
CA THR A 243 16.96 -30.43 -7.23
C THR A 243 15.80 -31.42 -7.07
N LYS A 244 14.98 -31.26 -6.02
CA LYS A 244 13.81 -32.11 -5.79
C LYS A 244 12.75 -31.97 -6.89
N LEU A 245 12.51 -30.77 -7.36
CA LEU A 245 11.60 -30.52 -8.50
C LEU A 245 12.17 -31.10 -9.80
N ASN A 246 13.48 -31.03 -10.03
CA ASN A 246 14.12 -31.68 -11.17
C ASN A 246 14.02 -33.21 -11.09
N GLU A 247 14.28 -33.82 -9.93
CA GLU A 247 14.09 -35.24 -9.70
C GLU A 247 12.67 -35.71 -10.03
N LYS A 248 11.66 -34.89 -9.70
CA LYS A 248 10.26 -35.19 -9.94
C LYS A 248 9.83 -34.98 -11.39
N TYR A 249 10.23 -33.86 -12.02
CA TYR A 249 9.68 -33.40 -13.31
C TYR A 249 10.64 -33.54 -14.49
N GLY A 250 11.93 -33.77 -14.24
CA GLY A 250 12.97 -33.88 -15.26
C GLY A 250 13.42 -32.54 -15.84
N ASP A 251 14.50 -32.59 -16.62
CA ASP A 251 15.18 -31.40 -17.18
C ASP A 251 14.32 -30.58 -18.13
N ALA A 252 13.35 -31.20 -18.82
CA ALA A 252 12.45 -30.53 -19.76
C ALA A 252 11.48 -29.57 -19.05
N VAL A 253 11.12 -29.84 -17.80
CA VAL A 253 10.20 -29.04 -17.00
C VAL A 253 10.95 -28.13 -16.05
N GLN A 254 11.87 -28.72 -15.26
CA GLN A 254 12.69 -27.97 -14.31
C GLN A 254 14.17 -28.32 -14.53
N PRO A 255 14.95 -27.44 -15.18
CA PRO A 255 16.40 -27.66 -15.35
C PRO A 255 17.13 -27.72 -14.00
N LYS A 256 18.28 -28.43 -14.01
CA LYS A 256 19.16 -28.56 -12.81
C LYS A 256 19.82 -27.27 -12.37
N THR A 257 19.89 -26.29 -13.25
CA THR A 257 20.53 -24.98 -13.02
C THR A 257 19.58 -23.84 -13.35
N GLY A 258 19.87 -22.65 -12.86
CA GLY A 258 19.05 -21.45 -13.11
C GLY A 258 17.88 -21.30 -12.12
N PRO A 259 16.90 -20.47 -12.43
CA PRO A 259 15.74 -20.24 -11.58
C PRO A 259 14.81 -21.45 -11.55
N ILE A 260 13.97 -21.51 -10.53
CA ILE A 260 12.83 -22.44 -10.49
C ILE A 260 11.67 -21.81 -11.26
N ARG A 261 10.93 -22.60 -12.04
CA ARG A 261 9.69 -22.15 -12.65
C ARG A 261 8.69 -21.73 -11.57
N ALA A 262 8.13 -20.54 -11.70
CA ALA A 262 7.25 -19.95 -10.70
C ALA A 262 5.97 -20.77 -10.47
N ASP A 263 5.40 -21.34 -11.54
CA ASP A 263 4.20 -22.17 -11.50
C ASP A 263 4.38 -23.48 -10.72
N LEU A 264 5.62 -23.93 -10.51
CA LEU A 264 5.92 -25.14 -9.73
C LEU A 264 6.03 -24.90 -8.22
N LEU A 265 5.97 -23.65 -7.77
CA LEU A 265 6.26 -23.27 -6.37
C LEU A 265 5.05 -23.32 -5.43
N GLY A 266 3.91 -23.82 -5.90
CA GLY A 266 2.77 -24.17 -5.04
C GLY A 266 1.79 -23.02 -4.76
N ASN A 267 2.05 -21.80 -5.26
CA ASN A 267 1.08 -20.72 -5.24
C ASN A 267 1.28 -19.74 -6.41
N MET A 268 0.28 -18.91 -6.70
CA MET A 268 0.30 -18.00 -7.85
C MET A 268 1.43 -16.96 -7.81
N TRP A 269 1.89 -16.58 -6.63
CA TRP A 269 2.90 -15.53 -6.39
C TRP A 269 4.30 -16.10 -6.18
N ALA A 270 4.46 -17.42 -6.13
CA ALA A 270 5.72 -18.11 -5.86
C ALA A 270 6.40 -17.66 -4.54
N GLN A 271 5.64 -17.10 -3.60
CA GLN A 271 6.13 -16.51 -2.35
C GLN A 271 6.04 -17.48 -1.16
N GLU A 272 5.17 -18.48 -1.23
CA GLU A 272 4.98 -19.51 -0.21
C GLU A 272 5.18 -20.89 -0.82
N TRP A 273 6.11 -21.65 -0.25
CA TRP A 273 6.49 -22.96 -0.75
C TRP A 273 5.94 -24.12 0.10
N GLY A 274 5.03 -23.84 1.03
CA GLY A 274 4.42 -24.83 1.91
C GLY A 274 3.77 -25.99 1.16
N GLY A 275 3.09 -25.72 0.04
CA GLY A 275 2.49 -26.72 -0.83
C GLY A 275 3.49 -27.71 -1.47
N LEU A 276 4.81 -27.41 -1.45
CA LEU A 276 5.85 -28.31 -1.95
C LEU A 276 6.33 -29.33 -0.93
N TYR A 277 5.94 -29.22 0.35
CA TYR A 277 6.44 -30.11 1.39
C TYR A 277 6.38 -31.59 1.02
N PRO A 278 5.30 -32.13 0.42
CA PRO A 278 5.24 -33.54 -0.01
C PRO A 278 6.30 -33.92 -1.06
N ILE A 279 6.86 -32.94 -1.79
CA ILE A 279 7.89 -33.16 -2.82
C ILE A 279 9.30 -33.04 -2.19
N VAL A 280 9.48 -32.09 -1.30
CA VAL A 280 10.79 -31.70 -0.78
C VAL A 280 11.10 -32.29 0.59
N ALA A 281 10.13 -32.89 1.27
CA ALA A 281 10.34 -33.49 2.59
C ALA A 281 11.49 -34.50 2.56
N PRO A 282 12.42 -34.45 3.51
CA PRO A 282 13.46 -35.48 3.64
C PRO A 282 12.86 -36.87 3.86
N ALA A 283 13.52 -37.91 3.35
CA ALA A 283 13.09 -39.28 3.57
C ALA A 283 12.99 -39.57 5.08
N GLY A 284 11.85 -40.07 5.53
CA GLY A 284 11.59 -40.37 6.94
C GLY A 284 11.21 -39.15 7.79
N ALA A 285 11.01 -37.99 7.21
CA ALA A 285 10.38 -36.86 7.91
C ALA A 285 8.93 -37.26 8.25
N GLY A 286 8.61 -37.28 9.54
CA GLY A 286 7.23 -37.45 10.01
C GLY A 286 6.39 -36.18 9.80
N ASP A 287 5.08 -36.31 9.99
CA ASP A 287 4.19 -35.15 10.03
C ASP A 287 4.62 -34.18 11.14
N ILE A 288 4.69 -32.93 10.79
CA ILE A 288 5.06 -31.86 11.73
C ILE A 288 3.78 -31.40 12.43
N GLY A 289 3.25 -32.23 13.33
CA GLY A 289 2.11 -31.86 14.13
C GLY A 289 0.82 -32.58 13.78
N TYR A 290 -0.31 -31.97 14.06
CA TYR A 290 -1.66 -32.48 13.85
C TYR A 290 -2.50 -31.49 13.06
N ASP A 291 -3.49 -31.99 12.33
CA ASP A 291 -4.44 -31.15 11.63
C ASP A 291 -5.37 -30.46 12.64
N ILE A 292 -5.23 -29.15 12.77
CA ILE A 292 -6.04 -28.32 13.68
C ILE A 292 -7.50 -28.33 13.24
N GLY A 293 -7.78 -28.34 11.92
CA GLY A 293 -9.13 -28.38 11.37
C GLY A 293 -9.88 -29.65 11.79
N ASP A 294 -9.21 -30.80 11.65
CA ASP A 294 -9.77 -32.08 12.08
C ASP A 294 -9.95 -32.16 13.60
N LEU A 295 -9.00 -31.59 14.36
CA LEU A 295 -9.11 -31.52 15.82
C LEU A 295 -10.30 -30.65 16.25
N LEU A 296 -10.51 -29.50 15.62
CA LEU A 296 -11.64 -28.60 15.89
C LEU A 296 -12.97 -29.28 15.56
N LYS A 297 -13.08 -29.91 14.39
CA LYS A 297 -14.27 -30.70 14.00
C LYS A 297 -14.58 -31.80 15.02
N THR A 298 -13.55 -32.56 15.44
CA THR A 298 -13.69 -33.61 16.45
C THR A 298 -14.20 -33.07 17.78
N LYS A 299 -13.88 -31.82 18.12
CA LYS A 299 -14.34 -31.12 19.32
C LYS A 299 -15.68 -30.40 19.15
N GLY A 300 -16.32 -30.52 18.00
CA GLY A 300 -17.60 -29.90 17.71
C GLY A 300 -17.54 -28.42 17.36
N TYR A 301 -16.37 -27.89 17.02
CA TYR A 301 -16.24 -26.56 16.46
C TYR A 301 -16.33 -26.65 14.94
N ASP A 302 -17.31 -25.92 14.37
CA ASP A 302 -17.38 -25.69 12.94
C ASP A 302 -16.57 -24.41 12.64
N PRO A 303 -15.56 -24.47 11.77
CA PRO A 303 -14.76 -23.29 11.45
C PRO A 303 -15.45 -22.32 10.48
N ILE A 304 -16.69 -22.57 10.06
CA ILE A 304 -17.49 -21.72 9.16
C ILE A 304 -18.72 -21.22 9.90
#